data_d993dabf7d31d9e285e3563b3545523b
#
_entry.id   d993dabf7d31d9e285e3563b3545523b
#
_cell.length_a   1.000
_cell.length_b   1.000
_cell.length_c   1.000
_cell.angle_alpha   90.00
_cell.angle_beta   90.00
_cell.angle_gamma   90.00
#
_symmetry.space_group_name_H-M   'P 1'
#
loop_
_entity.id
_entity.type
_entity.pdbx_description
1 polymer ?
#
loop_
_entity_poly.entity_id
_entity_poly.type
_entity_poly.pdbx_seq_one_letter_code
_entity_poly.pdbx_strand_id
1 'polypeptide(L)'
;MAINSLYALSNGSRPSELRDVPIHSIFHVQLCDGYVQQPASEEQSSHSDMLPGQGNLNLAGFVKVIAASGYKGSWSLAKIDSKKAKESFIDNAYDAYRALVNLLDEVERSHPQIKFETPNMPARVYTSGVEFLEFSVDDESHYQITQILSSLCFRMERKHISKAVELWRQGSVNIVLNNEKKGFSRSSFLEHGPSLCAIGLRVRDSADTVERASALGASLFSQAVGSSELEIPAINGVGESLVYFIDEQSDLHRVWDIEFNPVNKSEAVQPCGVRRIDHIAQTMKFDEMQSWLLYYISTFEMEKKPVVDVIDPSGVIYSQVLESPEGEVRLNLNGADNSETFASKFLTSRFGAGTQHIALLSDDIFETSKILEASRFERLQMPDGYYNDLKQKYGLAEDFVNKLQASNILYTKNNGEYFQIYSAPIFDGFFFEIVERRDQYQGYGSRNASARLAAQSNYKQADRTAYV
;
A
#
# COMPACT_ATOMS: atom_id res chain seq x y z
N MET A 1 -32.02 23.46 12.71
CA MET A 1 -31.80 22.01 12.52
C MET A 1 -30.32 21.65 12.62
N ALA A 2 -29.99 20.40 12.96
CA ALA A 2 -28.65 19.84 12.68
C ALA A 2 -28.67 19.14 11.33
N ILE A 3 -27.62 19.28 10.53
CA ILE A 3 -27.44 18.56 9.27
C ILE A 3 -26.26 17.60 9.41
N ASN A 4 -26.51 16.32 9.11
CA ASN A 4 -25.48 15.28 9.07
C ASN A 4 -25.23 14.89 7.61
N SER A 5 -23.96 14.88 7.21
CA SER A 5 -23.55 14.63 5.83
C SER A 5 -23.94 13.23 5.33
N LEU A 6 -23.86 12.19 6.17
CA LEU A 6 -24.24 10.83 5.81
C LEU A 6 -25.73 10.77 5.41
N TYR A 7 -26.63 11.30 6.27
CA TYR A 7 -28.06 11.31 5.97
C TYR A 7 -28.40 12.19 4.77
N ALA A 8 -27.64 13.26 4.54
CA ALA A 8 -27.87 14.16 3.41
C ALA A 8 -27.42 13.57 2.06
N LEU A 9 -26.43 12.67 2.04
CA LEU A 9 -25.76 12.22 0.80
C LEU A 9 -25.92 10.72 0.51
N SER A 10 -26.21 9.88 1.51
CA SER A 10 -26.23 8.40 1.35
C SER A 10 -27.23 7.90 0.31
N ASN A 11 -28.32 8.65 0.09
CA ASN A 11 -29.34 8.31 -0.91
C ASN A 11 -28.99 8.79 -2.34
N GLY A 12 -27.74 9.21 -2.59
CA GLY A 12 -27.31 9.75 -3.87
C GLY A 12 -27.73 11.20 -4.13
N SER A 13 -28.25 11.93 -3.12
CA SER A 13 -28.54 13.34 -3.22
C SER A 13 -27.29 14.17 -3.53
N ARG A 14 -27.45 15.22 -4.30
CA ARG A 14 -26.33 16.10 -4.69
C ARG A 14 -26.13 17.20 -3.63
N PRO A 15 -24.88 17.54 -3.27
CA PRO A 15 -24.61 18.67 -2.37
C PRO A 15 -25.30 19.98 -2.77
N SER A 16 -25.49 20.21 -4.10
CA SER A 16 -26.16 21.41 -4.62
C SER A 16 -27.60 21.59 -4.14
N GLU A 17 -28.29 20.53 -3.79
CA GLU A 17 -29.69 20.58 -3.30
C GLU A 17 -29.79 21.26 -1.93
N LEU A 18 -28.68 21.27 -1.17
CA LEU A 18 -28.60 21.95 0.13
C LEU A 18 -28.62 23.48 0.03
N ARG A 19 -28.49 24.05 -1.18
CA ARG A 19 -28.58 25.52 -1.39
C ARG A 19 -29.96 26.08 -1.07
N ASP A 20 -30.99 25.26 -1.17
CA ASP A 20 -32.37 25.66 -0.91
C ASP A 20 -32.71 25.65 0.60
N VAL A 21 -31.80 25.16 1.44
CA VAL A 21 -31.95 25.16 2.90
C VAL A 21 -31.59 26.56 3.44
N PRO A 22 -32.52 27.26 4.11
CA PRO A 22 -32.25 28.56 4.69
C PRO A 22 -31.11 28.49 5.73
N ILE A 23 -30.04 29.23 5.52
CA ILE A 23 -28.83 29.13 6.34
C ILE A 23 -29.09 29.38 7.83
N HIS A 24 -29.99 30.32 8.14
CA HIS A 24 -30.37 30.64 9.52
C HIS A 24 -31.11 29.51 10.25
N SER A 25 -31.54 28.48 9.53
CA SER A 25 -32.15 27.29 10.13
C SER A 25 -31.14 26.20 10.49
N ILE A 26 -29.87 26.36 10.07
CA ILE A 26 -28.79 25.40 10.34
C ILE A 26 -28.04 25.86 11.59
N PHE A 27 -28.15 25.11 12.67
CA PHE A 27 -27.49 25.39 13.94
C PHE A 27 -26.23 24.56 14.16
N HIS A 28 -26.15 23.40 13.48
CA HIS A 28 -25.03 22.48 13.65
C HIS A 28 -24.83 21.63 12.42
N VAL A 29 -23.57 21.38 12.04
CA VAL A 29 -23.19 20.51 10.92
C VAL A 29 -22.33 19.38 11.47
N GLN A 30 -22.75 18.16 11.19
CA GLN A 30 -22.01 16.95 11.51
C GLN A 30 -21.47 16.30 10.24
N LEU A 31 -20.17 16.04 10.24
CA LEU A 31 -19.47 15.36 9.14
C LEU A 31 -19.27 13.89 9.49
N CYS A 32 -19.76 13.04 8.63
CA CYS A 32 -19.62 11.60 8.67
C CYS A 32 -19.54 11.12 7.23
N ASP A 33 -18.66 10.20 6.95
CA ASP A 33 -18.54 9.55 5.64
C ASP A 33 -19.26 8.20 5.64
N GLY A 34 -19.36 7.60 4.48
CA GLY A 34 -19.97 6.31 4.23
C GLY A 34 -19.95 5.98 2.76
N TYR A 35 -20.63 4.90 2.41
CA TYR A 35 -20.83 4.55 1.00
C TYR A 35 -22.23 4.94 0.54
N VAL A 36 -22.33 5.45 -0.70
CA VAL A 36 -23.64 5.57 -1.36
C VAL A 36 -24.23 4.17 -1.46
N GLN A 37 -25.45 3.98 -0.93
CA GLN A 37 -26.12 2.67 -0.94
C GLN A 37 -26.26 2.19 -2.39
N GLN A 38 -25.60 1.08 -2.71
CA GLN A 38 -25.92 0.29 -3.89
C GLN A 38 -27.02 -0.72 -3.48
N PRO A 39 -28.07 -0.94 -4.30
CA PRO A 39 -29.26 -1.70 -3.90
C PRO A 39 -29.05 -3.22 -3.71
N ALA A 40 -27.86 -3.71 -3.45
CA ALA A 40 -27.56 -5.14 -3.59
C ALA A 40 -26.85 -5.88 -2.44
N SER A 41 -26.61 -5.32 -1.25
CA SER A 41 -26.14 -6.17 -0.14
C SER A 41 -26.48 -5.61 1.24
N GLU A 42 -27.20 -6.40 2.02
CA GLU A 42 -27.51 -6.12 3.43
C GLU A 42 -26.25 -6.14 4.34
N GLU A 43 -25.14 -6.72 3.87
CA GLU A 43 -23.88 -6.82 4.64
C GLU A 43 -23.06 -5.52 4.70
N GLN A 44 -23.28 -4.57 3.76
CA GLN A 44 -22.59 -3.27 3.76
C GLN A 44 -23.16 -2.25 4.76
N SER A 45 -24.23 -2.57 5.46
CA SER A 45 -24.84 -1.69 6.47
C SER A 45 -24.00 -1.50 7.73
N SER A 46 -22.94 -2.29 7.93
CA SER A 46 -22.08 -2.23 9.12
C SER A 46 -21.00 -1.12 9.06
N HIS A 47 -20.85 -0.43 7.93
CA HIS A 47 -19.81 0.58 7.71
C HIS A 47 -20.38 1.98 7.48
N SER A 48 -21.44 2.32 8.18
CA SER A 48 -22.20 3.57 7.98
C SER A 48 -21.61 4.79 8.68
N ASP A 49 -20.65 4.63 9.60
CA ASP A 49 -20.14 5.72 10.45
C ASP A 49 -18.63 5.89 10.31
N MET A 50 -18.22 6.39 9.11
CA MET A 50 -16.81 6.57 8.77
C MET A 50 -16.37 8.02 8.96
N LEU A 51 -15.08 8.20 9.24
CA LEU A 51 -14.47 9.53 9.20
C LEU A 51 -14.38 10.06 7.77
N PRO A 52 -14.43 11.39 7.57
CA PRO A 52 -14.22 12.00 6.24
C PRO A 52 -12.97 11.46 5.54
N GLY A 53 -13.16 10.99 4.32
CA GLY A 53 -12.11 10.37 3.51
C GLY A 53 -12.07 8.84 3.55
N GLN A 54 -12.69 8.18 4.52
CA GLN A 54 -12.76 6.72 4.59
C GLN A 54 -13.84 6.14 3.65
N GLY A 55 -14.97 6.82 3.46
CA GLY A 55 -16.05 6.45 2.55
C GLY A 55 -15.92 7.04 1.15
N ASN A 56 -17.02 7.14 0.42
CA ASN A 56 -17.06 7.70 -0.94
C ASN A 56 -18.10 8.81 -1.13
N LEU A 57 -18.61 9.39 -0.06
CA LEU A 57 -19.54 10.51 -0.15
C LEU A 57 -18.82 11.78 -0.62
N ASN A 58 -19.52 12.63 -1.38
CA ASN A 58 -18.96 13.92 -1.82
C ASN A 58 -18.96 14.95 -0.68
N LEU A 59 -18.11 14.73 0.34
CA LEU A 59 -18.04 15.61 1.52
C LEU A 59 -17.44 16.96 1.21
N ALA A 60 -16.46 17.05 0.32
CA ALA A 60 -15.89 18.34 -0.10
C ALA A 60 -16.97 19.22 -0.77
N GLY A 61 -17.80 18.65 -1.64
CA GLY A 61 -18.96 19.32 -2.22
C GLY A 61 -19.98 19.74 -1.17
N PHE A 62 -20.25 18.91 -0.17
CA PHE A 62 -21.15 19.21 0.94
C PHE A 62 -20.64 20.39 1.78
N VAL A 63 -19.40 20.34 2.24
CA VAL A 63 -18.77 21.42 3.02
C VAL A 63 -18.74 22.73 2.24
N LYS A 64 -18.34 22.65 0.96
CA LYS A 64 -18.35 23.81 0.06
C LYS A 64 -19.70 24.51 -0.01
N VAL A 65 -20.77 23.76 -0.23
CA VAL A 65 -22.12 24.35 -0.40
C VAL A 65 -22.57 25.03 0.88
N ILE A 66 -22.42 24.40 2.02
CA ILE A 66 -22.81 24.96 3.31
C ILE A 66 -21.96 26.18 3.69
N ALA A 67 -20.64 26.11 3.50
CA ALA A 67 -19.76 27.24 3.79
C ALA A 67 -20.05 28.44 2.87
N ALA A 68 -20.24 28.18 1.56
CA ALA A 68 -20.59 29.22 0.58
C ALA A 68 -21.97 29.88 0.85
N SER A 69 -22.88 29.18 1.52
CA SER A 69 -24.17 29.77 1.97
C SER A 69 -24.02 30.69 3.18
N GLY A 70 -22.81 30.88 3.71
CA GLY A 70 -22.53 31.79 4.82
C GLY A 70 -22.66 31.16 6.21
N TYR A 71 -22.65 29.84 6.33
CA TYR A 71 -22.65 29.17 7.63
C TYR A 71 -21.41 29.55 8.46
N LYS A 72 -21.65 29.96 9.71
CA LYS A 72 -20.61 30.36 10.67
C LYS A 72 -20.63 29.52 11.96
N GLY A 73 -21.44 28.48 11.99
CA GLY A 73 -21.54 27.59 13.14
C GLY A 73 -20.42 26.55 13.19
N SER A 74 -20.50 25.69 14.19
CA SER A 74 -19.49 24.62 14.42
C SER A 74 -19.63 23.47 13.45
N TRP A 75 -18.48 22.97 13.02
CA TRP A 75 -18.34 21.71 12.29
C TRP A 75 -17.90 20.64 13.28
N SER A 76 -18.57 19.52 13.33
CA SER A 76 -18.21 18.39 14.18
C SER A 76 -18.12 17.09 13.36
N LEU A 77 -17.36 16.15 13.88
CA LEU A 77 -17.35 14.79 13.37
C LEU A 77 -18.42 13.98 14.11
N ALA A 78 -19.15 13.15 13.37
CA ALA A 78 -20.02 12.14 13.93
C ALA A 78 -19.44 10.76 13.60
N LYS A 79 -18.87 10.10 14.59
CA LYS A 79 -18.47 8.68 14.52
C LYS A 79 -19.18 7.97 15.67
N ILE A 80 -20.15 7.13 15.35
CA ILE A 80 -20.96 6.42 16.34
C ILE A 80 -20.63 4.93 16.27
N ASP A 81 -19.38 4.54 16.54
CA ASP A 81 -19.05 3.13 16.67
C ASP A 81 -18.77 2.75 18.12
N SER A 82 -19.78 2.19 18.78
CA SER A 82 -19.67 1.68 20.14
C SER A 82 -18.81 0.41 20.26
N LYS A 83 -18.51 -0.27 19.16
CA LYS A 83 -17.66 -1.48 19.15
C LYS A 83 -16.18 -1.12 19.26
N LYS A 84 -15.78 0.07 18.79
CA LYS A 84 -14.40 0.58 18.78
C LYS A 84 -13.95 1.23 20.08
N ALA A 85 -14.76 1.25 21.11
CA ALA A 85 -14.38 1.79 22.43
C ALA A 85 -13.19 1.05 23.09
N LYS A 86 -12.67 -0.01 22.48
CA LYS A 86 -11.51 -0.77 22.95
C LYS A 86 -10.17 -0.33 22.31
N GLU A 87 -10.22 0.52 21.28
CA GLU A 87 -9.02 1.05 20.63
C GLU A 87 -8.45 2.25 21.39
N SER A 88 -7.18 2.55 21.11
CA SER A 88 -6.52 3.72 21.69
C SER A 88 -7.34 5.00 21.41
N PHE A 89 -7.77 5.68 22.47
CA PHE A 89 -8.47 6.97 22.36
C PHE A 89 -7.61 8.01 21.61
N ILE A 90 -6.30 7.96 21.83
CA ILE A 90 -5.34 8.88 21.21
C ILE A 90 -5.31 8.70 19.70
N ASP A 91 -5.23 7.45 19.20
CA ASP A 91 -5.18 7.16 17.77
C ASP A 91 -6.47 7.58 17.06
N ASN A 92 -7.61 7.31 17.70
CA ASN A 92 -8.91 7.78 17.22
C ASN A 92 -9.00 9.32 17.16
N ALA A 93 -8.39 10.03 18.10
CA ALA A 93 -8.37 11.49 18.11
C ALA A 93 -7.48 12.04 16.98
N TYR A 94 -6.31 11.42 16.72
CA TYR A 94 -5.45 11.79 15.59
C TYR A 94 -6.13 11.54 14.25
N ASP A 95 -6.80 10.41 14.07
CA ASP A 95 -7.54 10.12 12.85
C ASP A 95 -8.69 11.10 12.61
N ALA A 96 -9.44 11.41 13.66
CA ALA A 96 -10.51 12.40 13.62
C ALA A 96 -9.98 13.79 13.22
N TYR A 97 -8.90 14.23 13.85
CA TYR A 97 -8.21 15.48 13.53
C TYR A 97 -7.74 15.51 12.07
N ARG A 98 -7.03 14.47 11.65
CA ARG A 98 -6.49 14.32 10.29
C ARG A 98 -7.60 14.37 9.23
N ALA A 99 -8.69 13.61 9.45
CA ALA A 99 -9.82 13.56 8.55
C ALA A 99 -10.49 14.93 8.39
N LEU A 100 -10.72 15.64 9.49
CA LEU A 100 -11.33 16.97 9.46
C LEU A 100 -10.43 18.00 8.80
N VAL A 101 -9.18 18.10 9.23
CA VAL A 101 -8.22 19.07 8.71
C VAL A 101 -7.98 18.86 7.22
N ASN A 102 -7.79 17.61 6.77
CA ASN A 102 -7.59 17.31 5.35
C ASN A 102 -8.81 17.70 4.51
N LEU A 103 -10.04 17.40 4.97
CA LEU A 103 -11.26 17.78 4.24
C LEU A 103 -11.39 19.31 4.11
N LEU A 104 -11.14 20.04 5.18
CA LEU A 104 -11.25 21.50 5.17
C LEU A 104 -10.15 22.15 4.31
N ASP A 105 -8.90 21.68 4.39
CA ASP A 105 -7.78 22.09 3.55
C ASP A 105 -8.06 21.87 2.05
N GLU A 106 -8.65 20.73 1.69
CA GLU A 106 -9.05 20.42 0.32
C GLU A 106 -10.09 21.44 -0.20
N VAL A 107 -11.09 21.77 0.62
CA VAL A 107 -12.11 22.78 0.24
C VAL A 107 -11.51 24.16 0.12
N GLU A 108 -10.64 24.60 1.03
CA GLU A 108 -9.96 25.89 0.95
C GLU A 108 -9.09 26.03 -0.28
N ARG A 109 -8.30 24.99 -0.64
CA ARG A 109 -7.42 25.01 -1.80
C ARG A 109 -8.20 25.05 -3.12
N SER A 110 -9.29 24.28 -3.19
CA SER A 110 -10.15 24.28 -4.39
C SER A 110 -11.06 25.51 -4.49
N HIS A 111 -11.29 26.22 -3.38
CA HIS A 111 -12.18 27.39 -3.29
C HIS A 111 -11.59 28.47 -2.37
N PRO A 112 -10.59 29.26 -2.81
CA PRO A 112 -9.82 30.16 -1.96
C PRO A 112 -10.63 31.27 -1.25
N GLN A 113 -11.87 31.51 -1.70
CA GLN A 113 -12.82 32.44 -1.05
C GLN A 113 -13.47 31.87 0.24
N ILE A 114 -13.41 30.54 0.44
CA ILE A 114 -13.84 29.87 1.66
C ILE A 114 -12.63 29.76 2.58
N LYS A 115 -12.79 30.15 3.84
CA LYS A 115 -11.72 30.08 4.83
C LYS A 115 -12.22 29.39 6.09
N PHE A 116 -11.38 28.49 6.60
CA PHE A 116 -11.54 27.80 7.88
C PHE A 116 -10.33 28.13 8.77
N GLU A 117 -10.44 27.83 10.06
CA GLU A 117 -9.32 27.92 11.01
C GLU A 117 -8.52 26.60 11.00
N THR A 118 -7.93 26.28 9.82
CA THR A 118 -7.06 25.10 9.67
C THR A 118 -5.60 25.46 9.90
N PRO A 119 -4.74 24.51 10.31
CA PRO A 119 -3.30 24.72 10.34
C PRO A 119 -2.78 25.10 8.94
N ASN A 120 -1.85 26.06 8.91
CA ASN A 120 -1.12 26.33 7.67
C ASN A 120 -0.16 25.18 7.40
N MET A 121 -0.26 24.55 6.26
CA MET A 121 0.58 23.43 5.86
C MET A 121 0.74 23.39 4.32
N PRO A 122 1.82 22.77 3.77
CA PRO A 122 1.96 22.52 2.35
C PRO A 122 0.79 21.72 1.76
N ALA A 123 0.61 21.76 0.46
CA ALA A 123 -0.36 20.93 -0.26
C ALA A 123 -0.02 19.45 -0.10
N ARG A 124 -0.97 18.54 -0.45
CA ARG A 124 -0.67 17.12 -0.56
C ARG A 124 0.51 16.90 -1.49
N VAL A 125 1.37 15.96 -1.13
CA VAL A 125 2.65 15.78 -1.78
C VAL A 125 2.56 14.82 -2.95
N TYR A 126 3.05 15.25 -4.10
CA TYR A 126 3.20 14.39 -5.26
C TYR A 126 4.34 13.38 -5.06
N THR A 127 4.06 12.11 -5.35
CA THR A 127 5.02 11.01 -5.30
C THR A 127 5.29 10.47 -6.70
N SER A 128 6.54 10.55 -7.17
CA SER A 128 6.95 10.13 -8.53
C SER A 128 7.46 8.70 -8.61
N GLY A 129 7.49 7.96 -7.51
CA GLY A 129 7.93 6.56 -7.50
C GLY A 129 8.44 6.08 -6.16
N VAL A 130 8.78 4.80 -6.12
CA VAL A 130 9.49 4.18 -5.01
C VAL A 130 10.99 4.24 -5.31
N GLU A 131 11.75 4.87 -4.42
CA GLU A 131 13.20 4.96 -4.56
C GLU A 131 13.90 3.69 -4.10
N PHE A 132 13.48 3.14 -2.96
CA PHE A 132 14.04 1.89 -2.44
C PHE A 132 13.07 1.17 -1.51
N LEU A 133 13.37 -0.12 -1.29
CA LEU A 133 12.74 -0.97 -0.31
C LEU A 133 13.84 -1.56 0.58
N GLU A 134 13.76 -1.35 1.91
CA GLU A 134 14.76 -1.82 2.85
C GLU A 134 14.24 -3.00 3.66
N PHE A 135 15.00 -4.08 3.66
CA PHE A 135 14.75 -5.27 4.48
C PHE A 135 15.68 -5.30 5.69
N SER A 136 15.11 -5.49 6.86
CA SER A 136 15.83 -5.88 8.07
C SER A 136 16.11 -7.38 8.04
N VAL A 137 17.37 -7.77 8.15
CA VAL A 137 17.79 -9.18 8.06
C VAL A 137 18.87 -9.51 9.10
N ASP A 138 19.00 -10.79 9.42
CA ASP A 138 20.17 -11.39 10.05
C ASP A 138 20.98 -12.21 9.04
N ASP A 139 21.98 -12.93 9.48
CA ASP A 139 22.87 -13.68 8.58
C ASP A 139 22.13 -14.82 7.85
N GLU A 140 21.15 -15.45 8.49
CA GLU A 140 20.35 -16.53 7.89
C GLU A 140 19.35 -15.98 6.86
N SER A 141 18.54 -15.01 7.26
CA SER A 141 17.56 -14.39 6.39
C SER A 141 18.21 -13.57 5.26
N HIS A 142 19.38 -12.97 5.50
CA HIS A 142 20.20 -12.37 4.46
C HIS A 142 20.56 -13.39 3.37
N TYR A 143 21.02 -14.58 3.77
CA TYR A 143 21.30 -15.64 2.81
C TYR A 143 20.04 -16.05 2.02
N GLN A 144 18.89 -16.23 2.69
CA GLN A 144 17.63 -16.60 2.04
C GLN A 144 17.20 -15.55 1.00
N ILE A 145 17.16 -14.26 1.37
CA ILE A 145 16.70 -13.22 0.45
C ILE A 145 17.69 -12.98 -0.71
N THR A 146 18.99 -13.12 -0.49
CA THR A 146 19.98 -12.98 -1.57
C THR A 146 19.87 -14.09 -2.61
N GLN A 147 19.49 -15.32 -2.22
CA GLN A 147 19.19 -16.39 -3.18
C GLN A 147 17.99 -16.03 -4.06
N ILE A 148 16.93 -15.50 -3.46
CA ILE A 148 15.74 -15.07 -4.21
C ILE A 148 16.07 -13.88 -5.12
N LEU A 149 16.72 -12.85 -4.62
CA LEU A 149 17.11 -11.70 -5.42
C LEU A 149 18.01 -12.09 -6.59
N SER A 150 18.97 -12.99 -6.37
CA SER A 150 19.82 -13.51 -7.43
C SER A 150 19.02 -14.28 -8.47
N SER A 151 18.07 -15.12 -8.05
CA SER A 151 17.20 -15.88 -8.99
C SER A 151 16.19 -14.97 -9.71
N LEU A 152 15.83 -13.82 -9.13
CA LEU A 152 15.10 -12.72 -9.78
C LEU A 152 16.01 -11.82 -10.61
N CYS A 153 17.29 -12.19 -10.84
CA CYS A 153 18.28 -11.44 -11.61
C CYS A 153 18.66 -10.07 -11.04
N PHE A 154 18.40 -9.81 -9.76
CA PHE A 154 18.98 -8.66 -9.09
C PHE A 154 20.48 -8.86 -8.88
N ARG A 155 21.20 -7.75 -8.84
CA ARG A 155 22.65 -7.73 -8.56
C ARG A 155 22.94 -6.88 -7.37
N MET A 156 23.85 -7.33 -6.52
CA MET A 156 24.46 -6.47 -5.52
C MET A 156 25.40 -5.50 -6.24
N GLU A 157 25.00 -4.24 -6.34
CA GLU A 157 25.78 -3.21 -7.04
C GLU A 157 26.70 -2.42 -6.12
N ARG A 158 26.26 -2.21 -4.88
CA ARG A 158 26.96 -1.33 -3.96
C ARG A 158 26.89 -1.85 -2.53
N LYS A 159 27.90 -1.46 -1.71
CA LYS A 159 27.92 -1.66 -0.27
C LYS A 159 28.08 -0.32 0.43
N HIS A 160 27.38 -0.15 1.53
CA HIS A 160 27.51 1.04 2.36
C HIS A 160 28.96 1.23 2.85
N ILE A 161 29.39 2.49 2.95
CA ILE A 161 30.78 2.86 3.27
C ILE A 161 31.22 2.40 4.66
N SER A 162 30.31 2.23 5.63
CA SER A 162 30.62 1.95 7.04
C SER A 162 29.68 0.95 7.72
N LYS A 163 28.58 0.56 7.09
CA LYS A 163 27.54 -0.31 7.67
C LYS A 163 27.43 -1.63 6.92
N ALA A 164 26.89 -2.66 7.58
CA ALA A 164 26.54 -3.94 6.97
C ALA A 164 25.25 -3.82 6.15
N VAL A 165 25.26 -2.94 5.14
CA VAL A 165 24.13 -2.62 4.27
C VAL A 165 24.53 -2.77 2.81
N GLU A 166 23.70 -3.45 2.04
CA GLU A 166 23.93 -3.75 0.63
C GLU A 166 22.80 -3.20 -0.23
N LEU A 167 23.16 -2.68 -1.42
CA LEU A 167 22.21 -2.26 -2.46
C LEU A 167 22.17 -3.31 -3.57
N TRP A 168 21.00 -3.90 -3.76
CA TRP A 168 20.66 -4.83 -4.84
C TRP A 168 19.76 -4.13 -5.85
N ARG A 169 20.08 -4.25 -7.14
CA ARG A 169 19.36 -3.50 -8.19
C ARG A 169 19.00 -4.35 -9.40
N GLN A 170 17.83 -4.07 -9.97
CA GLN A 170 17.44 -4.45 -11.32
C GLN A 170 16.46 -3.41 -11.88
N GLY A 171 16.69 -2.94 -13.12
CA GLY A 171 15.91 -1.84 -13.68
C GLY A 171 15.98 -0.60 -12.79
N SER A 172 14.83 -0.04 -12.44
CA SER A 172 14.74 1.05 -11.46
C SER A 172 14.41 0.57 -10.03
N VAL A 173 14.46 -0.74 -9.77
CA VAL A 173 14.16 -1.31 -8.46
C VAL A 173 15.43 -1.38 -7.62
N ASN A 174 15.45 -0.68 -6.49
CA ASN A 174 16.49 -0.69 -5.48
C ASN A 174 16.00 -1.45 -4.25
N ILE A 175 16.67 -2.54 -3.90
CA ILE A 175 16.43 -3.30 -2.67
C ILE A 175 17.65 -3.17 -1.77
N VAL A 176 17.42 -2.69 -0.57
CA VAL A 176 18.45 -2.51 0.47
C VAL A 176 18.33 -3.67 1.45
N LEU A 177 19.42 -4.36 1.69
CA LEU A 177 19.51 -5.38 2.75
C LEU A 177 20.33 -4.82 3.90
N ASN A 178 19.73 -4.67 5.06
CA ASN A 178 20.32 -4.12 6.25
C ASN A 178 20.53 -5.20 7.32
N ASN A 179 21.78 -5.64 7.48
CA ASN A 179 22.20 -6.63 8.47
C ASN A 179 22.95 -6.00 9.66
N GLU A 180 22.69 -4.73 9.94
CA GLU A 180 23.29 -4.04 11.09
C GLU A 180 22.82 -4.67 12.40
N LYS A 181 23.73 -4.73 13.38
CA LYS A 181 23.45 -5.32 14.69
C LYS A 181 22.93 -4.30 15.72
N LYS A 182 22.63 -3.06 15.26
CA LYS A 182 22.11 -1.94 16.05
C LYS A 182 21.28 -0.99 15.18
N GLY A 183 20.61 -0.03 15.80
CA GLY A 183 19.79 0.97 15.10
C GLY A 183 18.39 0.44 14.75
N PHE A 184 17.67 1.24 13.96
CA PHE A 184 16.26 1.00 13.64
C PHE A 184 16.03 -0.38 13.00
N SER A 185 16.77 -0.72 11.93
CA SER A 185 16.62 -2.00 11.23
C SER A 185 16.76 -3.21 12.18
N ARG A 186 17.73 -3.14 13.11
CA ARG A 186 17.90 -4.21 14.12
C ARG A 186 16.74 -4.27 15.09
N SER A 187 16.17 -3.14 15.52
CA SER A 187 15.00 -3.11 16.40
C SER A 187 13.79 -3.72 15.70
N SER A 188 13.56 -3.34 14.44
CA SER A 188 12.50 -3.91 13.60
C SER A 188 12.66 -5.43 13.41
N PHE A 189 13.91 -5.90 13.17
CA PHE A 189 14.16 -7.34 13.07
C PHE A 189 13.86 -8.08 14.39
N LEU A 190 14.21 -7.52 15.53
CA LEU A 190 13.98 -8.16 16.84
C LEU A 190 12.49 -8.25 17.17
N GLU A 191 11.69 -7.33 16.68
CA GLU A 191 10.25 -7.28 16.92
C GLU A 191 9.48 -8.13 15.92
N HIS A 192 9.79 -8.01 14.63
CA HIS A 192 9.00 -8.56 13.53
C HIS A 192 9.68 -9.69 12.76
N GLY A 193 10.91 -10.05 13.12
CA GLY A 193 11.73 -10.94 12.29
C GLY A 193 12.19 -10.28 10.99
N PRO A 194 12.72 -11.10 10.04
CA PRO A 194 13.12 -10.59 8.74
C PRO A 194 11.93 -10.03 7.97
N SER A 195 12.01 -8.77 7.57
CA SER A 195 10.87 -8.07 6.98
C SER A 195 11.26 -6.79 6.23
N LEU A 196 10.36 -6.29 5.40
CA LEU A 196 10.46 -4.93 4.87
C LEU A 196 10.26 -3.94 6.02
N CYS A 197 11.31 -3.24 6.40
CA CYS A 197 11.29 -2.28 7.51
C CYS A 197 11.22 -0.83 7.06
N ALA A 198 11.52 -0.52 5.78
CA ALA A 198 11.36 0.84 5.27
C ALA A 198 11.06 0.90 3.77
N ILE A 199 10.37 1.97 3.38
CA ILE A 199 10.05 2.33 2.00
C ILE A 199 10.59 3.73 1.75
N GLY A 200 11.43 3.92 0.76
CA GLY A 200 11.84 5.24 0.28
C GLY A 200 10.92 5.70 -0.83
N LEU A 201 10.27 6.84 -0.67
CA LEU A 201 9.43 7.46 -1.70
C LEU A 201 10.16 8.64 -2.35
N ARG A 202 10.12 8.73 -3.68
CA ARG A 202 10.51 9.94 -4.40
C ARG A 202 9.38 10.95 -4.28
N VAL A 203 9.70 12.08 -3.68
CA VAL A 203 8.77 13.18 -3.47
C VAL A 203 9.27 14.44 -4.15
N ARG A 204 8.39 15.38 -4.40
CA ARG A 204 8.78 16.66 -5.00
C ARG A 204 9.67 17.50 -4.09
N ASP A 205 9.36 17.52 -2.80
CA ASP A 205 10.06 18.26 -1.76
C ASP A 205 9.95 17.52 -0.43
N SER A 206 11.07 17.14 0.14
CA SER A 206 11.11 16.35 1.37
C SER A 206 10.76 17.18 2.61
N ALA A 207 11.11 18.48 2.63
CA ALA A 207 10.79 19.39 3.73
C ALA A 207 9.29 19.68 3.79
N ASP A 208 8.67 20.04 2.67
CA ASP A 208 7.22 20.22 2.56
C ASP A 208 6.48 18.93 2.97
N THR A 209 7.02 17.76 2.61
CA THR A 209 6.43 16.46 2.97
C THR A 209 6.42 16.26 4.47
N VAL A 210 7.53 16.52 5.14
CA VAL A 210 7.65 16.43 6.60
C VAL A 210 6.75 17.45 7.30
N GLU A 211 6.73 18.68 6.81
CA GLU A 211 5.88 19.74 7.38
C GLU A 211 4.40 19.35 7.32
N ARG A 212 3.91 18.90 6.15
CA ARG A 212 2.53 18.45 6.01
C ARG A 212 2.24 17.23 6.89
N ALA A 213 3.07 16.21 6.84
CA ALA A 213 2.89 15.00 7.64
C ALA A 213 2.83 15.32 9.15
N SER A 214 3.74 16.19 9.63
CA SER A 214 3.78 16.65 11.01
C SER A 214 2.54 17.44 11.39
N ALA A 215 2.08 18.37 10.54
CA ALA A 215 0.85 19.15 10.77
C ALA A 215 -0.39 18.24 10.87
N LEU A 216 -0.37 17.07 10.24
CA LEU A 216 -1.41 16.03 10.29
C LEU A 216 -1.18 14.96 11.36
N GLY A 217 -0.23 15.19 12.28
CA GLY A 217 0.02 14.33 13.44
C GLY A 217 0.80 13.06 13.11
N ALA A 218 1.60 13.05 12.05
CA ALA A 218 2.55 11.96 11.80
C ALA A 218 3.71 12.00 12.81
N SER A 219 4.15 10.84 13.26
CA SER A 219 5.36 10.71 14.07
C SER A 219 6.58 10.77 13.20
N LEU A 220 7.42 11.79 13.43
CA LEU A 220 8.69 11.94 12.75
C LEU A 220 9.71 10.96 13.34
N PHE A 221 10.48 10.35 12.45
CA PHE A 221 11.61 9.52 12.85
C PHE A 221 12.91 10.32 12.77
N SER A 222 13.75 10.21 13.81
CA SER A 222 15.08 10.80 13.84
C SER A 222 16.06 9.83 14.48
N GLN A 223 17.20 9.66 13.86
CA GLN A 223 18.33 8.91 14.43
C GLN A 223 19.63 9.65 14.15
N ALA A 224 20.63 9.39 14.97
CA ALA A 224 21.97 9.93 14.73
C ALA A 224 22.56 9.33 13.45
N VAL A 225 23.01 10.19 12.54
CA VAL A 225 23.70 9.81 11.30
C VAL A 225 25.21 9.97 11.44
N GLY A 226 25.98 9.21 10.69
CA GLY A 226 27.44 9.36 10.62
C GLY A 226 27.85 10.66 9.91
N SER A 227 29.07 11.11 10.12
CA SER A 227 29.57 12.38 9.55
C SER A 227 29.61 12.43 8.02
N SER A 228 29.52 11.28 7.36
CA SER A 228 29.51 11.15 5.90
C SER A 228 28.18 10.59 5.38
N GLU A 229 27.15 10.59 6.20
CA GLU A 229 25.80 10.09 5.87
C GLU A 229 24.83 11.27 5.73
N LEU A 230 23.83 11.11 4.88
CA LEU A 230 22.78 12.09 4.70
C LEU A 230 21.70 11.89 5.78
N GLU A 231 21.16 12.98 6.30
CA GLU A 231 19.98 12.94 7.13
C GLU A 231 18.74 12.87 6.24
N ILE A 232 18.26 11.64 6.00
CA ILE A 232 17.09 11.41 5.15
C ILE A 232 15.84 11.54 6.01
N PRO A 233 14.95 12.51 5.72
CA PRO A 233 13.71 12.66 6.47
C PRO A 233 12.83 11.43 6.37
N ALA A 234 12.21 11.03 7.49
CA ALA A 234 11.32 9.89 7.56
C ALA A 234 10.18 10.08 8.56
N ILE A 235 9.10 9.37 8.30
CA ILE A 235 7.96 9.24 9.21
C ILE A 235 7.69 7.76 9.50
N ASN A 236 7.01 7.49 10.61
CA ASN A 236 6.56 6.13 10.91
C ASN A 236 5.47 5.71 9.90
N GLY A 237 5.58 4.48 9.43
CA GLY A 237 4.66 3.82 8.49
C GLY A 237 3.98 2.60 9.09
N VAL A 238 3.33 1.82 8.26
CA VAL A 238 2.57 0.62 8.64
C VAL A 238 3.47 -0.38 9.38
N GLY A 239 2.98 -0.86 10.54
CA GLY A 239 3.69 -1.85 11.36
C GLY A 239 5.03 -1.33 11.82
N GLU A 240 5.08 -0.09 12.28
CA GLU A 240 6.29 0.58 12.77
C GLU A 240 7.44 0.66 11.77
N SER A 241 7.17 0.38 10.48
CA SER A 241 8.13 0.61 9.41
C SER A 241 8.39 2.10 9.21
N LEU A 242 9.40 2.46 8.42
CA LEU A 242 9.68 3.85 8.06
C LEU A 242 9.28 4.16 6.62
N VAL A 243 8.85 5.40 6.40
CA VAL A 243 8.69 5.98 5.07
C VAL A 243 9.67 7.13 4.94
N TYR A 244 10.73 6.92 4.17
CA TYR A 244 11.75 7.91 3.85
C TYR A 244 11.37 8.76 2.65
N PHE A 245 11.78 10.00 2.64
CA PHE A 245 11.52 10.95 1.55
C PHE A 245 12.81 11.34 0.84
N ILE A 246 12.86 11.05 -0.45
CA ILE A 246 13.98 11.39 -1.33
C ILE A 246 13.48 12.40 -2.35
N ASP A 247 14.10 13.57 -2.44
CA ASP A 247 13.79 14.58 -3.44
C ASP A 247 15.00 14.86 -4.35
N GLU A 248 14.72 15.46 -5.51
CA GLU A 248 15.74 15.84 -6.49
C GLU A 248 16.32 17.24 -6.24
N GLN A 249 15.76 18.01 -5.32
CA GLN A 249 16.15 19.41 -5.06
C GLN A 249 17.32 19.50 -4.08
N SER A 250 17.52 18.47 -3.27
CA SER A 250 18.62 18.35 -2.30
C SER A 250 19.62 17.28 -2.75
N ASP A 251 20.67 17.04 -1.95
CA ASP A 251 21.62 15.93 -2.20
C ASP A 251 21.05 14.53 -1.91
N LEU A 252 19.79 14.41 -1.44
CA LEU A 252 19.17 13.13 -1.09
C LEU A 252 19.12 12.16 -2.28
N HIS A 253 18.84 12.64 -3.50
CA HIS A 253 18.87 11.81 -4.70
C HIS A 253 20.21 11.16 -5.00
N ARG A 254 21.29 11.67 -4.40
CA ARG A 254 22.67 11.16 -4.56
C ARG A 254 23.08 10.19 -3.46
N VAL A 255 22.16 9.75 -2.61
CA VAL A 255 22.47 8.86 -1.47
C VAL A 255 23.30 7.64 -1.88
N TRP A 256 23.00 7.05 -3.03
CA TRP A 256 23.74 5.89 -3.54
C TRP A 256 25.19 6.19 -3.93
N ASP A 257 25.50 7.42 -4.30
CA ASP A 257 26.86 7.84 -4.67
C ASP A 257 27.64 8.36 -3.45
N ILE A 258 26.94 8.89 -2.45
CA ILE A 258 27.55 9.48 -1.25
C ILE A 258 27.83 8.38 -0.21
N GLU A 259 26.84 7.51 0.05
CA GLU A 259 26.93 6.55 1.16
C GLU A 259 27.37 5.14 0.75
N PHE A 260 27.42 4.84 -0.56
CA PHE A 260 27.70 3.49 -1.03
C PHE A 260 28.87 3.43 -2.01
N ASN A 261 29.77 2.49 -1.77
CA ASN A 261 30.86 2.15 -2.69
C ASN A 261 30.39 1.10 -3.71
N PRO A 262 30.72 1.25 -5.00
CA PRO A 262 30.43 0.23 -6.01
C PRO A 262 31.21 -1.05 -5.72
N VAL A 263 30.57 -2.20 -5.94
CA VAL A 263 31.22 -3.50 -5.90
C VAL A 263 31.80 -3.80 -7.27
N ASN A 264 33.01 -4.35 -7.33
CA ASN A 264 33.63 -4.77 -8.58
C ASN A 264 32.70 -5.70 -9.34
N LYS A 265 32.49 -5.43 -10.64
CA LYS A 265 31.55 -6.15 -11.52
C LYS A 265 31.83 -7.65 -11.50
N SER A 266 30.94 -8.42 -10.89
CA SER A 266 30.79 -9.83 -11.21
C SER A 266 30.25 -10.00 -12.66
N GLU A 267 30.32 -11.20 -13.20
CA GLU A 267 29.85 -11.52 -14.56
C GLU A 267 28.46 -10.92 -14.87
N ALA A 268 28.27 -10.54 -16.12
CA ALA A 268 27.04 -9.90 -16.58
C ALA A 268 25.85 -10.87 -16.44
N VAL A 269 25.03 -10.72 -15.39
CA VAL A 269 23.76 -11.43 -15.26
C VAL A 269 22.77 -10.84 -16.26
N GLN A 270 22.09 -11.68 -17.05
CA GLN A 270 21.03 -11.22 -17.95
C GLN A 270 19.85 -10.70 -17.13
N PRO A 271 19.37 -9.45 -17.35
CA PRO A 271 18.16 -8.97 -16.69
C PRO A 271 16.95 -9.83 -17.06
N CYS A 272 16.06 -10.10 -16.13
CA CYS A 272 14.84 -10.86 -16.43
C CYS A 272 13.67 -9.98 -16.91
N GLY A 273 13.88 -8.72 -17.20
CA GLY A 273 12.86 -7.81 -17.72
C GLY A 273 12.05 -7.06 -16.65
N VAL A 274 12.42 -7.17 -15.37
CA VAL A 274 11.84 -6.34 -14.31
C VAL A 274 12.28 -4.89 -14.49
N ARG A 275 11.31 -3.97 -14.52
CA ARG A 275 11.54 -2.55 -14.75
C ARG A 275 11.46 -1.70 -13.49
N ARG A 276 10.34 -1.84 -12.76
CA ARG A 276 10.01 -1.03 -11.59
C ARG A 276 9.10 -1.80 -10.64
N ILE A 277 8.86 -1.24 -9.47
CA ILE A 277 7.84 -1.71 -8.55
C ILE A 277 6.47 -1.38 -9.14
N ASP A 278 5.58 -2.37 -9.24
CA ASP A 278 4.19 -2.17 -9.67
C ASP A 278 3.32 -1.73 -8.48
N HIS A 279 3.38 -2.49 -7.38
CA HIS A 279 2.68 -2.15 -6.15
C HIS A 279 3.32 -2.82 -4.92
N ILE A 280 2.98 -2.28 -3.75
CA ILE A 280 3.38 -2.79 -2.44
C ILE A 280 2.11 -3.12 -1.67
N ALA A 281 1.99 -4.34 -1.17
CA ALA A 281 0.83 -4.78 -0.42
C ALA A 281 1.15 -4.86 1.07
N GLN A 282 0.45 -4.05 1.83
CA GLN A 282 0.55 -3.96 3.28
C GLN A 282 -0.68 -4.61 3.91
N THR A 283 -0.44 -5.53 4.83
CA THR A 283 -1.49 -6.29 5.52
C THR A 283 -1.57 -5.86 6.97
N MET A 284 -2.79 -5.63 7.46
CA MET A 284 -3.10 -5.11 8.78
C MET A 284 -4.47 -5.54 9.24
N LYS A 285 -4.87 -5.22 10.47
CA LYS A 285 -6.26 -5.35 10.89
C LYS A 285 -7.14 -4.36 10.14
N PHE A 286 -8.42 -4.67 9.98
CA PHE A 286 -9.35 -3.81 9.22
C PHE A 286 -9.42 -2.38 9.78
N ASP A 287 -9.45 -2.23 11.09
CA ASP A 287 -9.52 -0.91 11.72
C ASP A 287 -8.25 -0.09 11.50
N GLU A 288 -7.07 -0.72 11.57
CA GLU A 288 -5.79 -0.09 11.22
C GLU A 288 -5.77 0.34 9.75
N MET A 289 -6.38 -0.45 8.84
CA MET A 289 -6.46 -0.10 7.43
C MET A 289 -7.16 1.23 7.20
N GLN A 290 -8.23 1.51 7.93
CA GLN A 290 -8.96 2.77 7.82
C GLN A 290 -8.12 3.98 8.28
N SER A 291 -7.29 3.80 9.31
CA SER A 291 -6.37 4.81 9.80
C SER A 291 -5.24 5.08 8.82
N TRP A 292 -4.62 4.01 8.28
CA TRP A 292 -3.56 4.13 7.28
C TRP A 292 -4.07 4.68 5.94
N LEU A 293 -5.30 4.35 5.56
CA LEU A 293 -5.97 4.98 4.42
C LEU A 293 -5.97 6.50 4.57
N LEU A 294 -6.50 7.01 5.69
CA LEU A 294 -6.53 8.46 5.98
C LEU A 294 -5.13 9.08 5.99
N TYR A 295 -4.17 8.37 6.59
CA TYR A 295 -2.79 8.81 6.67
C TYR A 295 -2.19 9.07 5.27
N TYR A 296 -2.31 8.11 4.38
CA TYR A 296 -1.76 8.21 3.03
C TYR A 296 -2.47 9.26 2.16
N ILE A 297 -3.81 9.26 2.11
CA ILE A 297 -4.56 10.22 1.28
C ILE A 297 -4.52 11.65 1.78
N SER A 298 -4.26 11.87 3.07
CA SER A 298 -4.13 13.21 3.63
C SER A 298 -2.74 13.80 3.43
N THR A 299 -1.72 12.96 3.42
CA THR A 299 -0.32 13.39 3.24
C THR A 299 0.06 13.48 1.77
N PHE A 300 -0.29 12.48 0.98
CA PHE A 300 0.12 12.36 -0.42
C PHE A 300 -1.04 12.60 -1.40
N GLU A 301 -0.70 12.99 -2.61
CA GLU A 301 -1.64 13.04 -3.74
C GLU A 301 -1.95 11.61 -4.22
N MET A 302 -2.70 10.87 -3.43
CA MET A 302 -3.15 9.52 -3.78
C MET A 302 -4.66 9.47 -3.92
N GLU A 303 -5.12 8.71 -4.92
CA GLU A 303 -6.53 8.42 -5.16
C GLU A 303 -6.88 7.04 -4.63
N LYS A 304 -8.04 6.95 -3.98
CA LYS A 304 -8.62 5.66 -3.62
C LYS A 304 -9.26 5.00 -4.85
N LYS A 305 -8.91 3.76 -5.11
CA LYS A 305 -9.69 2.92 -6.02
C LYS A 305 -10.83 2.24 -5.24
N PRO A 306 -11.87 1.72 -5.91
CA PRO A 306 -12.93 0.99 -5.22
C PRO A 306 -12.40 -0.14 -4.34
N VAL A 307 -13.02 -0.33 -3.17
CA VAL A 307 -12.71 -1.46 -2.28
C VAL A 307 -13.05 -2.77 -3.01
N VAL A 308 -12.21 -3.77 -2.84
CA VAL A 308 -12.41 -5.11 -3.38
C VAL A 308 -12.33 -6.13 -2.24
N ASP A 309 -13.38 -6.94 -2.14
CA ASP A 309 -13.39 -8.07 -1.22
C ASP A 309 -12.59 -9.23 -1.82
N VAL A 310 -11.57 -9.66 -1.11
CA VAL A 310 -10.77 -10.83 -1.45
C VAL A 310 -11.25 -11.99 -0.59
N ILE A 311 -11.79 -13.01 -1.24
CA ILE A 311 -12.31 -14.20 -0.57
C ILE A 311 -11.12 -15.11 -0.22
N ASP A 312 -10.86 -15.24 1.07
CA ASP A 312 -9.99 -16.25 1.69
C ASP A 312 -10.85 -17.46 2.08
N PRO A 313 -10.35 -18.71 2.04
CA PRO A 313 -11.10 -19.88 2.50
C PRO A 313 -11.68 -19.77 3.91
N SER A 314 -11.09 -18.94 4.75
CA SER A 314 -11.45 -18.76 6.17
C SER A 314 -12.15 -17.42 6.46
N GLY A 315 -12.42 -16.58 5.46
CA GLY A 315 -13.09 -15.29 5.67
C GLY A 315 -12.88 -14.31 4.51
N VAL A 316 -13.17 -13.04 4.76
CA VAL A 316 -13.01 -11.95 3.79
C VAL A 316 -11.84 -11.06 4.19
N ILE A 317 -11.07 -10.63 3.21
CA ILE A 317 -10.03 -9.62 3.35
C ILE A 317 -10.48 -8.40 2.53
N TYR A 318 -10.55 -7.26 3.17
CA TYR A 318 -10.87 -6.00 2.51
C TYR A 318 -9.61 -5.40 1.90
N SER A 319 -9.61 -5.19 0.59
CA SER A 319 -8.46 -4.62 -0.12
C SER A 319 -8.81 -3.23 -0.65
N GLN A 320 -8.05 -2.24 -0.21
CA GLN A 320 -8.17 -0.85 -0.65
C GLN A 320 -6.88 -0.43 -1.33
N VAL A 321 -6.97 -0.07 -2.60
CA VAL A 321 -5.81 0.42 -3.34
C VAL A 321 -5.76 1.94 -3.30
N LEU A 322 -4.57 2.46 -3.06
CA LEU A 322 -4.19 3.85 -3.19
C LEU A 322 -3.19 3.98 -4.33
N GLU A 323 -3.42 4.94 -5.21
CA GLU A 323 -2.59 5.12 -6.40
C GLU A 323 -2.25 6.60 -6.58
N SER A 324 -0.98 6.92 -6.83
CA SER A 324 -0.57 8.25 -7.24
C SER A 324 -1.19 8.61 -8.61
N PRO A 325 -1.34 9.90 -8.97
CA PRO A 325 -2.06 10.30 -10.18
C PRO A 325 -1.58 9.62 -11.47
N GLU A 326 -0.29 9.38 -11.58
CA GLU A 326 0.32 8.74 -12.75
C GLU A 326 0.55 7.23 -12.56
N GLY A 327 0.15 6.67 -11.41
CA GLY A 327 0.27 5.26 -11.11
C GLY A 327 1.71 4.79 -10.87
N GLU A 328 2.62 5.71 -10.52
CA GLU A 328 4.01 5.37 -10.22
C GLU A 328 4.19 4.78 -8.82
N VAL A 329 3.30 5.12 -7.89
CA VAL A 329 3.22 4.53 -6.56
C VAL A 329 1.84 3.93 -6.35
N ARG A 330 1.78 2.65 -6.02
CA ARG A 330 0.56 1.93 -5.68
C ARG A 330 0.74 1.18 -4.37
N LEU A 331 -0.15 1.44 -3.43
CA LEU A 331 -0.21 0.78 -2.13
C LEU A 331 -1.52 0.00 -2.03
N ASN A 332 -1.42 -1.30 -1.80
CA ASN A 332 -2.58 -2.16 -1.55
C ASN A 332 -2.69 -2.36 -0.04
N LEU A 333 -3.67 -1.74 0.59
CA LEU A 333 -3.96 -1.93 2.01
C LEU A 333 -4.95 -3.09 2.16
N ASN A 334 -4.52 -4.16 2.84
CA ASN A 334 -5.32 -5.37 3.04
C ASN A 334 -5.72 -5.47 4.51
N GLY A 335 -6.99 -5.23 4.80
CA GLY A 335 -7.57 -5.31 6.13
C GLY A 335 -8.13 -6.71 6.41
N ALA A 336 -7.62 -7.39 7.44
CA ALA A 336 -8.13 -8.67 7.90
C ALA A 336 -9.02 -8.48 9.12
N ASP A 337 -10.22 -9.07 9.08
CA ASP A 337 -11.22 -8.98 10.16
C ASP A 337 -11.38 -10.31 10.92
N ASN A 338 -10.97 -11.43 10.32
CA ASN A 338 -11.09 -12.77 10.87
C ASN A 338 -9.71 -13.38 11.16
N SER A 339 -9.52 -13.96 12.37
CA SER A 339 -8.25 -14.51 12.85
C SER A 339 -7.72 -15.73 12.07
N GLU A 340 -8.56 -16.39 11.28
CA GLU A 340 -8.23 -17.63 10.58
C GLU A 340 -7.70 -17.45 9.16
N THR A 341 -7.80 -16.23 8.60
CA THR A 341 -7.34 -15.94 7.24
C THR A 341 -5.82 -16.03 7.10
N PHE A 342 -5.32 -16.21 5.87
CA PHE A 342 -3.88 -16.16 5.60
C PHE A 342 -3.28 -14.80 5.97
N ALA A 343 -4.03 -13.72 5.77
CA ALA A 343 -3.63 -12.38 6.20
C ALA A 343 -3.44 -12.31 7.72
N SER A 344 -4.38 -12.82 8.49
CA SER A 344 -4.28 -12.82 9.96
C SER A 344 -3.17 -13.72 10.49
N LYS A 345 -2.89 -14.85 9.82
CA LYS A 345 -1.75 -15.69 10.15
C LYS A 345 -0.42 -14.99 9.91
N PHE A 346 -0.33 -14.20 8.83
CA PHE A 346 0.81 -13.33 8.58
C PHE A 346 0.98 -12.28 9.68
N LEU A 347 -0.10 -11.62 10.11
CA LEU A 347 -0.05 -10.64 11.21
C LEU A 347 0.40 -11.29 12.52
N THR A 348 -0.06 -12.50 12.80
CA THR A 348 0.30 -13.22 14.03
C THR A 348 1.77 -13.63 14.03
N SER A 349 2.29 -14.13 12.90
CA SER A 349 3.67 -14.64 12.82
C SER A 349 4.70 -13.52 12.97
N ARG A 350 4.37 -12.27 12.56
CA ARG A 350 5.27 -11.12 12.66
C ARG A 350 4.92 -10.13 13.78
N PHE A 351 3.98 -10.47 14.65
CA PHE A 351 3.53 -9.63 15.78
C PHE A 351 2.97 -8.26 15.38
N GLY A 352 2.34 -8.12 14.22
CA GLY A 352 1.71 -6.87 13.80
C GLY A 352 1.53 -6.72 12.29
N ALA A 353 1.13 -5.51 11.90
CA ALA A 353 0.98 -5.13 10.51
C ALA A 353 2.31 -5.10 9.74
N GLY A 354 2.27 -5.11 8.42
CA GLY A 354 3.46 -4.96 7.60
C GLY A 354 3.29 -5.32 6.15
N THR A 355 4.35 -5.18 5.37
CA THR A 355 4.35 -5.52 3.95
C THR A 355 4.39 -7.03 3.75
N GLN A 356 3.35 -7.56 3.09
CA GLN A 356 3.21 -8.98 2.80
C GLN A 356 3.74 -9.36 1.42
N HIS A 357 3.64 -8.47 0.42
CA HIS A 357 4.25 -8.72 -0.88
C HIS A 357 4.66 -7.44 -1.61
N ILE A 358 5.56 -7.64 -2.55
CA ILE A 358 6.02 -6.63 -3.48
C ILE A 358 5.81 -7.17 -4.89
N ALA A 359 5.07 -6.41 -5.72
CA ALA A 359 4.89 -6.72 -7.12
C ALA A 359 5.87 -5.94 -7.99
N LEU A 360 6.53 -6.66 -8.88
CA LEU A 360 7.54 -6.17 -9.81
C LEU A 360 6.97 -6.17 -11.24
N LEU A 361 7.01 -5.02 -11.91
CA LEU A 361 6.51 -4.89 -13.27
C LEU A 361 7.52 -5.45 -14.27
N SER A 362 7.07 -6.37 -15.12
CA SER A 362 7.81 -6.95 -16.24
C SER A 362 7.35 -6.35 -17.56
N ASP A 363 8.27 -6.25 -18.52
CA ASP A 363 7.98 -5.86 -19.92
C ASP A 363 7.34 -6.98 -20.74
N ASP A 364 7.78 -8.23 -20.52
CA ASP A 364 7.27 -9.45 -21.14
C ASP A 364 7.35 -10.60 -20.14
N ILE A 365 6.22 -10.94 -19.56
CA ILE A 365 6.15 -11.95 -18.50
C ILE A 365 6.49 -13.36 -19.00
N PHE A 366 6.26 -13.66 -20.28
CA PHE A 366 6.61 -14.96 -20.86
C PHE A 366 8.12 -15.11 -21.02
N GLU A 367 8.79 -14.06 -21.46
CA GLU A 367 10.26 -14.06 -21.52
C GLU A 367 10.87 -14.05 -20.12
N THR A 368 10.32 -13.22 -19.23
CA THR A 368 10.68 -13.25 -17.80
C THR A 368 10.52 -14.64 -17.21
N SER A 369 9.39 -15.32 -17.47
CA SER A 369 9.16 -16.69 -16.95
C SER A 369 10.25 -17.68 -17.40
N LYS A 370 10.73 -17.62 -18.64
CA LYS A 370 11.81 -18.48 -19.14
C LYS A 370 13.13 -18.21 -18.42
N ILE A 371 13.46 -16.91 -18.22
CA ILE A 371 14.70 -16.53 -17.54
C ILE A 371 14.64 -16.97 -16.07
N LEU A 372 13.50 -16.78 -15.41
CA LEU A 372 13.27 -17.22 -14.03
C LEU A 372 13.38 -18.74 -13.87
N GLU A 373 12.94 -19.52 -14.87
CA GLU A 373 13.14 -20.97 -14.88
C GLU A 373 14.62 -21.34 -14.99
N ALA A 374 15.34 -20.70 -15.89
CA ALA A 374 16.77 -20.90 -16.05
C ALA A 374 17.59 -20.50 -14.82
N SER A 375 17.17 -19.46 -14.08
CA SER A 375 17.77 -19.00 -12.83
C SER A 375 17.34 -19.82 -11.60
N ARG A 376 16.48 -20.82 -11.76
CA ARG A 376 15.90 -21.66 -10.70
C ARG A 376 15.11 -20.85 -9.66
N PHE A 377 14.43 -19.80 -10.10
CA PHE A 377 13.52 -19.06 -9.23
C PHE A 377 12.38 -19.96 -8.76
N GLU A 378 12.25 -20.09 -7.44
CA GLU A 378 11.22 -20.92 -6.85
C GLU A 378 9.85 -20.25 -6.92
N ARG A 379 8.97 -20.81 -7.77
CA ARG A 379 7.63 -20.29 -8.04
C ARG A 379 6.58 -21.06 -7.25
N LEU A 380 5.57 -20.34 -6.78
CA LEU A 380 4.36 -20.94 -6.26
C LEU A 380 3.60 -21.62 -7.41
N GLN A 381 3.50 -22.95 -7.37
CA GLN A 381 2.90 -23.74 -8.45
C GLN A 381 1.37 -23.64 -8.41
N MET A 382 0.76 -23.25 -9.53
CA MET A 382 -0.67 -23.18 -9.68
C MET A 382 -1.25 -24.55 -10.04
N PRO A 383 -2.41 -24.93 -9.48
CA PRO A 383 -3.04 -26.21 -9.80
C PRO A 383 -3.57 -26.25 -11.24
N ASP A 384 -3.53 -27.41 -11.87
CA ASP A 384 -4.00 -27.60 -13.25
C ASP A 384 -5.47 -27.17 -13.45
N GLY A 385 -6.32 -27.37 -12.45
CA GLY A 385 -7.70 -26.95 -12.45
C GLY A 385 -7.91 -25.45 -12.71
N TYR A 386 -6.99 -24.62 -12.25
CA TYR A 386 -7.02 -23.18 -12.50
C TYR A 386 -7.03 -22.85 -14.00
N TYR A 387 -6.18 -23.51 -14.79
CA TYR A 387 -6.06 -23.26 -16.23
C TYR A 387 -7.29 -23.76 -17.01
N ASN A 388 -7.91 -24.86 -16.57
CA ASN A 388 -9.16 -25.35 -17.14
C ASN A 388 -10.30 -24.34 -16.92
N ASP A 389 -10.37 -23.74 -15.72
CA ASP A 389 -11.37 -22.73 -15.40
C ASP A 389 -11.15 -21.43 -16.22
N LEU A 390 -9.91 -21.03 -16.48
CA LEU A 390 -9.60 -19.88 -17.32
C LEU A 390 -10.12 -20.04 -18.75
N LYS A 391 -9.96 -21.23 -19.33
CA LYS A 391 -10.45 -21.55 -20.68
C LYS A 391 -11.94 -21.32 -20.80
N GLN A 392 -12.71 -21.80 -19.81
CA GLN A 392 -14.16 -21.65 -19.78
C GLN A 392 -14.58 -20.21 -19.51
N LYS A 393 -13.95 -19.56 -18.53
CA LYS A 393 -14.31 -18.22 -18.06
C LYS A 393 -14.10 -17.14 -19.11
N TYR A 394 -13.04 -17.22 -19.90
CA TYR A 394 -12.64 -16.17 -20.83
C TYR A 394 -12.73 -16.60 -22.31
N GLY A 395 -13.11 -17.84 -22.61
CA GLY A 395 -13.17 -18.36 -23.98
C GLY A 395 -11.83 -18.37 -24.69
N LEU A 396 -10.75 -18.69 -23.96
CA LEU A 396 -9.38 -18.62 -24.46
C LEU A 396 -9.06 -19.78 -25.41
N ALA A 397 -8.21 -19.51 -26.42
CA ALA A 397 -7.66 -20.55 -27.29
C ALA A 397 -6.81 -21.53 -26.47
N GLU A 398 -6.87 -22.82 -26.82
CA GLU A 398 -6.17 -23.88 -26.11
C GLU A 398 -4.67 -23.68 -26.06
N ASP A 399 -4.05 -23.28 -27.18
CA ASP A 399 -2.63 -23.01 -27.26
C ASP A 399 -2.19 -21.89 -26.32
N PHE A 400 -3.05 -20.86 -26.11
CA PHE A 400 -2.76 -19.78 -25.18
C PHE A 400 -2.85 -20.25 -23.73
N VAL A 401 -3.86 -21.06 -23.39
CA VAL A 401 -3.99 -21.65 -22.04
C VAL A 401 -2.81 -22.57 -21.75
N ASN A 402 -2.42 -23.42 -22.71
CA ASN A 402 -1.25 -24.29 -22.57
C ASN A 402 0.04 -23.49 -22.36
N LYS A 403 0.19 -22.35 -23.04
CA LYS A 403 1.33 -21.44 -22.85
C LYS A 403 1.33 -20.82 -21.44
N LEU A 404 0.18 -20.38 -20.92
CA LEU A 404 0.06 -19.87 -19.55
C LEU A 404 0.43 -20.95 -18.53
N GLN A 405 -0.09 -22.15 -18.69
CA GLN A 405 0.16 -23.28 -17.78
C GLN A 405 1.65 -23.69 -17.80
N ALA A 406 2.25 -23.86 -18.98
CA ALA A 406 3.66 -24.20 -19.12
C ALA A 406 4.59 -23.16 -18.48
N SER A 407 4.18 -21.90 -18.46
CA SER A 407 4.93 -20.78 -17.86
C SER A 407 4.54 -20.51 -16.40
N ASN A 408 3.60 -21.26 -15.84
CA ASN A 408 3.01 -21.05 -14.49
C ASN A 408 2.52 -19.59 -14.28
N ILE A 409 1.85 -19.02 -15.30
CA ILE A 409 1.36 -17.65 -15.31
C ILE A 409 -0.13 -17.63 -15.02
N LEU A 410 -0.55 -16.84 -14.03
CA LEU A 410 -1.96 -16.54 -13.82
C LEU A 410 -2.40 -15.42 -14.76
N TYR A 411 -3.68 -15.43 -15.11
CA TYR A 411 -4.24 -14.52 -16.09
C TYR A 411 -5.59 -13.96 -15.65
N THR A 412 -5.80 -12.68 -15.88
CA THR A 412 -7.10 -12.02 -15.71
C THR A 412 -7.35 -11.08 -16.88
N LYS A 413 -8.59 -11.06 -17.37
CA LYS A 413 -9.05 -10.14 -18.42
C LYS A 413 -10.25 -9.34 -17.95
N ASN A 414 -10.15 -8.01 -18.04
CA ASN A 414 -11.23 -7.07 -17.80
C ASN A 414 -10.79 -5.68 -18.28
N ASN A 415 -11.29 -5.18 -19.42
CA ASN A 415 -10.84 -3.90 -20.02
C ASN A 415 -9.31 -3.81 -20.15
N GLY A 416 -8.67 -4.90 -20.52
CA GLY A 416 -7.22 -5.09 -20.54
C GLY A 416 -6.87 -6.46 -19.97
N GLU A 417 -5.58 -6.79 -19.98
CA GLU A 417 -5.06 -8.08 -19.55
C GLU A 417 -4.06 -7.92 -18.42
N TYR A 418 -4.05 -8.87 -17.49
CA TYR A 418 -3.14 -8.89 -16.36
C TYR A 418 -2.57 -10.29 -16.15
N PHE A 419 -1.28 -10.36 -16.07
CA PHE A 419 -0.51 -11.59 -15.91
C PHE A 419 0.26 -11.55 -14.61
N GLN A 420 0.40 -12.69 -13.92
CA GLN A 420 1.03 -12.77 -12.61
C GLN A 420 1.84 -14.05 -12.45
N ILE A 421 3.01 -13.94 -11.84
CA ILE A 421 3.82 -15.06 -11.33
C ILE A 421 4.10 -14.77 -9.86
N TYR A 422 3.97 -15.76 -8.99
CA TYR A 422 4.26 -15.63 -7.57
C TYR A 422 5.50 -16.43 -7.19
N SER A 423 6.36 -15.87 -6.32
CA SER A 423 7.39 -16.65 -5.65
C SER A 423 6.79 -17.63 -4.64
N ALA A 424 7.53 -18.66 -4.28
CA ALA A 424 7.31 -19.33 -3.02
C ALA A 424 7.40 -18.32 -1.86
N PRO A 425 6.60 -18.48 -0.77
CA PRO A 425 6.65 -17.58 0.37
C PRO A 425 7.94 -17.78 1.19
N ILE A 426 8.49 -16.67 1.69
CA ILE A 426 9.59 -16.62 2.64
C ILE A 426 9.16 -15.84 3.89
N PHE A 427 9.99 -15.76 4.91
CA PHE A 427 9.78 -14.91 6.09
C PHE A 427 8.34 -14.99 6.63
N ASP A 428 7.88 -16.19 6.92
CA ASP A 428 6.53 -16.46 7.46
C ASP A 428 5.36 -15.98 6.61
N GLY A 429 5.57 -15.81 5.31
CA GLY A 429 4.49 -15.52 4.38
C GLY A 429 4.67 -14.29 3.49
N PHE A 430 5.82 -13.65 3.54
CA PHE A 430 6.21 -12.66 2.53
C PHE A 430 6.50 -13.33 1.18
N PHE A 431 6.16 -12.68 0.08
CA PHE A 431 6.45 -13.16 -1.27
C PHE A 431 6.67 -12.03 -2.28
N PHE A 432 7.34 -12.34 -3.37
CA PHE A 432 7.41 -11.48 -4.54
C PHE A 432 6.35 -11.90 -5.56
N GLU A 433 5.83 -10.90 -6.27
CA GLU A 433 4.95 -11.07 -7.41
C GLU A 433 5.61 -10.42 -8.63
N ILE A 434 5.53 -11.06 -9.79
CA ILE A 434 5.95 -10.48 -11.06
C ILE A 434 4.69 -10.29 -11.90
N VAL A 435 4.50 -9.10 -12.45
CA VAL A 435 3.28 -8.76 -13.17
C VAL A 435 3.56 -8.12 -14.52
N GLU A 436 2.63 -8.33 -15.46
CA GLU A 436 2.55 -7.57 -16.70
C GLU A 436 1.13 -7.04 -16.87
N ARG A 437 1.01 -5.77 -17.26
CA ARG A 437 -0.25 -5.09 -17.57
C ARG A 437 -0.32 -4.79 -19.05
N ARG A 438 -1.37 -5.23 -19.73
CA ARG A 438 -1.64 -4.90 -21.14
C ARG A 438 -2.94 -4.13 -21.27
N ASP A 439 -3.04 -3.34 -22.34
CA ASP A 439 -4.25 -2.58 -22.69
C ASP A 439 -4.77 -1.71 -21.54
N GLN A 440 -3.85 -1.07 -20.79
CA GLN A 440 -4.16 -0.19 -19.66
C GLN A 440 -4.99 -0.86 -18.53
N TYR A 441 -4.76 -2.14 -18.27
CA TYR A 441 -5.41 -2.85 -17.18
C TYR A 441 -5.22 -2.13 -15.84
N GLN A 442 -6.31 -1.79 -15.15
CA GLN A 442 -6.30 -1.01 -13.89
C GLN A 442 -6.54 -1.87 -12.64
N GLY A 443 -6.82 -3.16 -12.78
CA GLY A 443 -7.04 -4.04 -11.63
C GLY A 443 -5.73 -4.50 -10.95
N TYR A 444 -5.86 -5.27 -9.87
CA TYR A 444 -4.74 -5.76 -9.04
C TYR A 444 -4.78 -7.27 -8.85
N GLY A 445 -5.37 -7.99 -9.79
CA GLY A 445 -5.37 -9.44 -9.80
C GLY A 445 -6.17 -10.11 -8.68
N SER A 446 -7.05 -9.39 -7.97
CA SER A 446 -7.88 -9.92 -6.88
C SER A 446 -8.67 -11.17 -7.28
N ARG A 447 -9.07 -11.28 -8.56
CA ARG A 447 -9.76 -12.46 -9.11
C ARG A 447 -8.93 -13.74 -9.09
N ASN A 448 -7.61 -13.63 -8.99
CA ASN A 448 -6.67 -14.76 -8.89
C ASN A 448 -6.25 -15.05 -7.43
N ALA A 449 -6.70 -14.24 -6.48
CA ALA A 449 -6.29 -14.38 -5.07
C ALA A 449 -6.69 -15.74 -4.50
N SER A 450 -7.89 -16.25 -4.82
CA SER A 450 -8.34 -17.58 -4.35
C SER A 450 -7.44 -18.72 -4.86
N ALA A 451 -7.01 -18.67 -6.13
CA ALA A 451 -6.08 -19.65 -6.69
C ALA A 451 -4.71 -19.58 -6.01
N ARG A 452 -4.19 -18.37 -5.78
CA ARG A 452 -2.94 -18.15 -5.04
C ARG A 452 -3.02 -18.69 -3.61
N LEU A 453 -4.10 -18.37 -2.88
CA LEU A 453 -4.29 -18.83 -1.50
C LEU A 453 -4.38 -20.36 -1.40
N ALA A 454 -5.08 -21.01 -2.35
CA ALA A 454 -5.12 -22.46 -2.45
C ALA A 454 -3.72 -23.07 -2.70
N ALA A 455 -2.95 -22.47 -3.64
CA ALA A 455 -1.58 -22.89 -3.92
C ALA A 455 -0.67 -22.73 -2.70
N GLN A 456 -0.77 -21.61 -1.96
CA GLN A 456 -0.01 -21.38 -0.72
C GLN A 456 -0.37 -22.39 0.38
N SER A 457 -1.63 -22.78 0.48
CA SER A 457 -2.05 -23.83 1.43
C SER A 457 -1.38 -25.18 1.14
N ASN A 458 -1.35 -25.56 -0.15
CA ASN A 458 -0.70 -26.80 -0.58
C ASN A 458 0.81 -26.77 -0.38
N TYR A 459 1.47 -25.64 -0.62
CA TYR A 459 2.90 -25.43 -0.41
C TYR A 459 3.28 -25.67 1.06
N LYS A 460 2.56 -25.06 2.02
CA LYS A 460 2.78 -25.27 3.46
C LYS A 460 2.55 -26.71 3.92
N GLN A 461 1.66 -27.46 3.28
CA GLN A 461 1.44 -28.88 3.61
C GLN A 461 2.59 -29.76 3.12
N ALA A 462 3.12 -29.50 1.93
CA ALA A 462 4.26 -30.22 1.38
C ALA A 462 5.54 -30.04 2.21
N ASP A 463 5.79 -28.82 2.69
CA ASP A 463 6.93 -28.51 3.54
C ASP A 463 6.87 -29.26 4.88
N ARG A 464 5.69 -29.35 5.51
CA ARG A 464 5.48 -30.12 6.75
C ARG A 464 5.69 -31.64 6.58
N THR A 465 5.42 -32.19 5.39
CA THR A 465 5.61 -33.62 5.12
C THR A 465 7.05 -33.98 4.77
N ALA A 466 7.88 -33.02 4.37
CA ALA A 466 9.29 -33.23 4.08
C ALA A 466 10.16 -33.39 5.36
N TYR A 467 9.64 -33.05 6.53
CA TYR A 467 10.30 -33.14 7.85
C TYR A 467 9.77 -34.25 8.75
N VAL A 468 8.93 -35.16 8.24
CA VAL A 468 8.45 -36.38 8.91
C VAL A 468 9.03 -37.61 8.19
#